data_4293b5ebcb0d624f288143069702e253
#
_entry.id   4293b5ebcb0d624f288143069702e253
#
_cell.length_a   1.000
_cell.length_b   1.000
_cell.length_c   1.000
_cell.angle_alpha   90.00
_cell.angle_beta   90.00
_cell.angle_gamma   90.00
#
_symmetry.space_group_name_H-M   'P 1'
#
loop_
_entity.id
_entity.type
_entity.pdbx_description
1 polymer ?
#
loop_
_entity_poly.entity_id
_entity_poly.type
_entity_poly.pdbx_seq_one_letter_code
_entity_poly.pdbx_strand_id
1 'polypeptide(L)'
;MLFGHKRRQVLVALLLGTSAVGMWLTWPWIVPLVSPVPTSIAGSDLVVVLDGGSGRFAAADRMGHALPQRPQRLLIRCPRGTPPPQPTPELLQGFDTATQVTALAHWLRHQPSPRSARVWIATDPDHTARAVVLARIALGSQGIRVGPADWPTPSSAERRRLLPDALRLTLWQATGSTVARLFPGALARKRADCGV
;
A
#
# COMPACT_ATOMS: atom_id res chain seq x y z
N MET A 1 16.93 -3.13 53.10
CA MET A 1 17.24 -2.43 51.83
C MET A 1 17.19 -3.29 50.53
N LEU A 2 17.04 -4.59 50.60
CA LEU A 2 17.05 -5.52 49.43
C LEU A 2 15.74 -5.54 48.60
N PHE A 3 14.61 -5.12 49.13
CA PHE A 3 13.31 -5.15 48.45
C PHE A 3 13.13 -4.08 47.37
N GLY A 4 13.85 -2.94 47.47
CA GLY A 4 13.76 -1.86 46.49
C GLY A 4 14.44 -2.21 45.17
N HIS A 5 15.51 -2.99 45.21
CA HIS A 5 16.32 -3.32 44.03
C HIS A 5 15.57 -4.29 43.10
N LYS A 6 14.92 -5.31 43.63
CA LYS A 6 14.12 -6.28 42.84
C LYS A 6 12.92 -5.60 42.14
N ARG A 7 12.21 -4.70 42.84
CA ARG A 7 11.10 -3.94 42.22
C ARG A 7 11.57 -3.07 41.04
N ARG A 8 12.73 -2.43 41.20
CA ARG A 8 13.30 -1.59 40.13
C ARG A 8 13.72 -2.41 38.90
N GLN A 9 14.28 -3.60 39.10
CA GLN A 9 14.62 -4.53 38.01
C GLN A 9 13.39 -5.04 37.27
N VAL A 10 12.32 -5.38 37.97
CA VAL A 10 11.03 -5.81 37.37
C VAL A 10 10.40 -4.69 36.55
N LEU A 11 10.39 -3.46 37.06
CA LEU A 11 9.87 -2.31 36.34
C LEU A 11 10.67 -1.99 35.07
N VAL A 12 11.99 -2.05 35.13
CA VAL A 12 12.86 -1.85 33.97
C VAL A 12 12.63 -2.97 32.91
N ALA A 13 12.52 -4.21 33.34
CA ALA A 13 12.24 -5.34 32.45
C ALA A 13 10.87 -5.20 31.77
N LEU A 14 9.84 -4.77 32.49
CA LEU A 14 8.53 -4.49 31.94
C LEU A 14 8.54 -3.33 30.94
N LEU A 15 9.25 -2.23 31.26
CA LEU A 15 9.38 -1.10 30.35
C LEU A 15 10.14 -1.47 29.07
N LEU A 16 11.20 -2.23 29.18
CA LEU A 16 11.96 -2.72 28.02
C LEU A 16 11.12 -3.67 27.18
N GLY A 17 10.39 -4.59 27.82
CA GLY A 17 9.49 -5.53 27.14
C GLY A 17 8.36 -4.81 26.38
N THR A 18 7.70 -3.85 27.02
CA THR A 18 6.62 -3.07 26.38
C THR A 18 7.15 -2.21 25.24
N SER A 19 8.36 -1.61 25.39
CA SER A 19 9.01 -0.84 24.33
C SER A 19 9.40 -1.71 23.14
N ALA A 20 9.93 -2.92 23.37
CA ALA A 20 10.29 -3.87 22.32
C ALA A 20 9.06 -4.35 21.54
N VAL A 21 7.96 -4.67 22.24
CA VAL A 21 6.68 -5.03 21.62
C VAL A 21 6.11 -3.85 20.84
N GLY A 22 6.14 -2.65 21.40
CA GLY A 22 5.70 -1.43 20.73
C GLY A 22 6.50 -1.17 19.43
N MET A 23 7.83 -1.29 19.50
CA MET A 23 8.69 -1.13 18.33
C MET A 23 8.45 -2.23 17.28
N TRP A 24 8.27 -3.48 17.70
CA TRP A 24 7.95 -4.58 16.79
C TRP A 24 6.60 -4.37 16.08
N LEU A 25 5.59 -3.89 16.80
CA LEU A 25 4.27 -3.58 16.23
C LEU A 25 4.30 -2.37 15.29
N THR A 26 5.15 -1.38 15.56
CA THR A 26 5.28 -0.17 14.73
C THR A 26 6.27 -0.33 13.57
N TRP A 27 7.16 -1.32 13.63
CA TRP A 27 8.20 -1.56 12.62
C TRP A 27 7.68 -1.69 11.18
N PRO A 28 6.59 -2.44 10.91
CA PRO A 28 6.00 -2.52 9.57
C PRO A 28 5.49 -1.18 9.03
N TRP A 29 5.31 -0.19 9.91
CA TRP A 29 4.87 1.16 9.56
C TRP A 29 6.03 2.10 9.30
N ILE A 30 7.09 1.98 10.10
CA ILE A 30 8.26 2.87 10.04
C ILE A 30 9.12 2.52 8.83
N VAL A 31 9.39 1.25 8.60
CA VAL A 31 10.26 0.80 7.50
C VAL A 31 9.80 1.29 6.13
N PRO A 32 8.50 1.17 5.75
CA PRO A 32 8.04 1.68 4.46
C PRO A 32 8.14 3.20 4.33
N LEU A 33 8.06 3.93 5.45
CA LEU A 33 8.15 5.40 5.45
C LEU A 33 9.58 5.90 5.29
N VAL A 34 10.55 5.17 5.86
CA VAL A 34 11.98 5.54 5.80
C VAL A 34 12.71 4.84 4.66
N SER A 35 12.09 3.87 3.99
CA SER A 35 12.69 3.19 2.84
C SER A 35 12.86 4.19 1.69
N PRO A 36 14.05 4.32 1.12
CA PRO A 36 14.28 5.24 0.02
C PRO A 36 13.42 4.85 -1.18
N VAL A 37 12.95 5.86 -1.92
CA VAL A 37 12.34 5.65 -3.23
C VAL A 37 13.35 4.90 -4.11
N PRO A 38 12.93 3.89 -4.86
CA PRO A 38 13.85 3.14 -5.70
C PRO A 38 14.47 4.07 -6.74
N THR A 39 15.78 4.29 -6.63
CA THR A 39 16.54 5.14 -7.55
C THR A 39 17.33 4.35 -8.57
N SER A 40 17.43 3.03 -8.43
CA SER A 40 18.29 2.16 -9.25
C SER A 40 17.52 1.17 -10.14
N ILE A 41 18.11 0.87 -11.24
CA ILE A 41 17.62 0.36 -12.52
C ILE A 41 17.62 -1.20 -12.63
N ALA A 42 17.94 -1.93 -11.61
CA ALA A 42 18.00 -3.39 -11.67
C ALA A 42 16.68 -4.01 -11.17
N GLY A 43 15.85 -4.47 -12.09
CA GLY A 43 14.60 -5.19 -11.79
C GLY A 43 13.50 -4.91 -12.81
N SER A 44 12.46 -5.70 -12.79
CA SER A 44 11.27 -5.47 -13.59
C SER A 44 10.45 -4.33 -13.01
N ASP A 45 10.16 -3.32 -13.81
CA ASP A 45 9.28 -2.23 -13.42
C ASP A 45 7.83 -2.59 -13.71
N LEU A 46 6.98 -2.37 -12.71
CA LEU A 46 5.53 -2.50 -12.82
C LEU A 46 4.87 -1.16 -12.52
N VAL A 47 4.19 -0.57 -13.48
CA VAL A 47 3.37 0.62 -13.28
C VAL A 47 1.95 0.19 -12.99
N VAL A 48 1.47 0.49 -11.79
CA VAL A 48 0.14 0.12 -11.32
C VAL A 48 -0.75 1.35 -11.33
N VAL A 49 -1.78 1.32 -12.17
CA VAL A 49 -2.82 2.35 -12.22
C VAL A 49 -3.93 1.95 -11.25
N LEU A 50 -4.18 2.78 -10.25
CA LEU A 50 -5.33 2.62 -9.36
C LEU A 50 -6.53 3.34 -9.94
N ASP A 51 -7.69 2.71 -9.97
CA ASP A 51 -8.92 3.24 -10.56
C ASP A 51 -9.34 4.61 -9.99
N GLY A 52 -9.90 5.46 -10.85
CA GLY A 52 -10.38 6.81 -10.53
C GLY A 52 -10.34 7.79 -11.72
N GLY A 53 -9.75 8.97 -11.53
CA GLY A 53 -9.73 10.03 -12.53
C GLY A 53 -8.85 9.74 -13.77
N SER A 54 -9.09 10.47 -14.87
CA SER A 54 -8.37 10.31 -16.15
C SER A 54 -6.89 10.65 -16.10
N GLY A 55 -6.45 11.47 -15.14
CA GLY A 55 -5.05 11.87 -14.98
C GLY A 55 -4.10 10.71 -14.63
N ARG A 56 -4.63 9.60 -14.14
CA ARG A 56 -3.86 8.43 -13.68
C ARG A 56 -3.17 7.70 -14.83
N PHE A 57 -3.83 7.59 -15.98
CA PHE A 57 -3.21 7.01 -17.17
C PHE A 57 -2.10 7.90 -17.70
N ALA A 58 -2.29 9.22 -17.71
CA ALA A 58 -1.24 10.16 -18.09
C ALA A 58 -0.02 10.09 -17.17
N ALA A 59 -0.22 9.90 -15.85
CA ALA A 59 0.87 9.67 -14.90
C ALA A 59 1.62 8.35 -15.20
N ALA A 60 0.89 7.29 -15.50
CA ALA A 60 1.47 6.01 -15.90
C ALA A 60 2.25 6.11 -17.21
N ASP A 61 1.77 6.88 -18.18
CA ASP A 61 2.47 7.11 -19.46
C ASP A 61 3.76 7.89 -19.24
N ARG A 62 3.73 8.99 -18.47
CA ARG A 62 4.95 9.75 -18.12
C ARG A 62 6.00 8.86 -17.47
N MET A 63 5.61 8.05 -16.50
CA MET A 63 6.53 7.11 -15.86
C MET A 63 7.06 6.07 -16.86
N GLY A 64 6.19 5.53 -17.72
CA GLY A 64 6.60 4.58 -18.76
C GLY A 64 7.63 5.12 -19.73
N HIS A 65 7.60 6.42 -20.01
CA HIS A 65 8.60 7.10 -20.84
C HIS A 65 9.88 7.45 -20.06
N ALA A 66 9.78 7.66 -18.75
CA ALA A 66 10.94 7.99 -17.91
C ALA A 66 11.79 6.75 -17.55
N LEU A 67 11.24 5.56 -17.67
CA LEU A 67 11.94 4.32 -17.36
C LEU A 67 12.77 3.84 -18.57
N PRO A 68 13.99 3.30 -18.34
CA PRO A 68 14.89 2.87 -19.41
C PRO A 68 14.38 1.66 -20.19
N GLN A 69 13.49 0.88 -19.57
CA GLN A 69 12.81 -0.25 -20.20
C GLN A 69 11.31 -0.06 -20.09
N ARG A 70 10.56 -0.51 -21.10
CA ARG A 70 9.09 -0.46 -21.04
C ARG A 70 8.58 -1.25 -19.82
N PRO A 71 7.94 -0.60 -18.86
CA PRO A 71 7.41 -1.29 -17.70
C PRO A 71 6.20 -2.14 -18.08
N GLN A 72 6.00 -3.21 -17.35
CA GLN A 72 4.71 -3.87 -17.35
C GLN A 72 3.66 -2.91 -16.76
N ARG A 73 2.45 -2.88 -17.30
CA ARG A 73 1.34 -2.09 -16.77
C ARG A 73 0.28 -3.01 -16.18
N LEU A 74 -0.34 -2.57 -15.11
CA LEU A 74 -1.45 -3.25 -14.47
C LEU A 74 -2.48 -2.21 -14.04
N LEU A 75 -3.73 -2.40 -14.42
CA LEU A 75 -4.85 -1.61 -13.94
C LEU A 75 -5.58 -2.37 -12.82
N ILE A 76 -5.78 -1.70 -11.69
CA ILE A 76 -6.61 -2.23 -10.60
C ILE A 76 -7.83 -1.35 -10.47
N ARG A 77 -8.99 -1.88 -10.80
CA ARG A 77 -10.26 -1.14 -10.77
C ARG A 77 -11.42 -1.97 -10.24
N CYS A 78 -12.45 -1.31 -9.85
CA CYS A 78 -13.72 -1.96 -9.64
C CYS A 78 -14.47 -2.15 -10.99
N PRO A 79 -15.38 -3.12 -11.10
CA PRO A 79 -16.04 -3.46 -12.37
C PRO A 79 -16.73 -2.29 -13.07
N ARG A 80 -17.26 -1.31 -12.33
CA ARG A 80 -17.88 -0.08 -12.89
C ARG A 80 -16.91 1.07 -13.13
N GLY A 81 -15.62 0.90 -12.79
CA GLY A 81 -14.61 1.92 -13.01
C GLY A 81 -14.34 2.19 -14.49
N THR A 82 -13.60 3.25 -14.76
CA THR A 82 -13.25 3.66 -16.12
C THR A 82 -12.39 2.60 -16.81
N PRO A 83 -12.78 2.10 -17.99
CA PRO A 83 -11.94 1.17 -18.73
C PRO A 83 -10.65 1.86 -19.20
N PRO A 84 -9.56 1.10 -19.40
CA PRO A 84 -8.32 1.66 -19.89
C PRO A 84 -8.47 2.18 -21.32
N PRO A 85 -7.75 3.26 -21.69
CA PRO A 85 -7.76 3.78 -23.07
C PRO A 85 -7.10 2.82 -24.05
N GLN A 86 -6.30 1.89 -23.58
CA GLN A 86 -5.62 0.86 -24.36
C GLN A 86 -5.72 -0.49 -23.63
N PRO A 87 -5.61 -1.62 -24.34
CA PRO A 87 -5.57 -2.93 -23.70
C PRO A 87 -4.46 -2.99 -22.63
N THR A 88 -4.86 -3.13 -21.38
CA THR A 88 -3.96 -3.21 -20.22
C THR A 88 -4.43 -4.36 -19.37
N PRO A 89 -3.56 -5.24 -18.86
CA PRO A 89 -3.94 -6.26 -17.91
C PRO A 89 -4.68 -5.66 -16.72
N GLU A 90 -5.81 -6.26 -16.35
CA GLU A 90 -6.71 -5.72 -15.32
C GLU A 90 -6.90 -6.68 -14.15
N LEU A 91 -6.94 -6.12 -12.95
CA LEU A 91 -7.51 -6.76 -11.77
C LEU A 91 -8.83 -6.08 -11.45
N LEU A 92 -9.93 -6.79 -11.67
CA LEU A 92 -11.28 -6.31 -11.34
C LEU A 92 -11.58 -6.51 -9.86
N GLN A 93 -10.72 -5.95 -9.01
CA GLN A 93 -10.80 -6.08 -7.56
C GLN A 93 -10.41 -4.77 -6.89
N GLY A 94 -11.07 -4.48 -5.78
CA GLY A 94 -10.72 -3.32 -4.99
C GLY A 94 -11.60 -2.11 -5.26
N PHE A 95 -12.47 -1.84 -4.31
CA PHE A 95 -13.42 -0.72 -4.29
C PHE A 95 -12.90 0.47 -3.47
N ASP A 96 -11.72 0.41 -2.93
CA ASP A 96 -10.99 1.52 -2.31
C ASP A 96 -9.48 1.25 -2.33
N THR A 97 -8.67 2.26 -2.01
CA THR A 97 -7.21 2.16 -2.08
C THR A 97 -6.65 1.00 -1.24
N ALA A 98 -7.18 0.74 -0.05
CA ALA A 98 -6.72 -0.36 0.79
C ALA A 98 -6.98 -1.72 0.13
N THR A 99 -8.17 -1.92 -0.44
CA THR A 99 -8.50 -3.18 -1.14
C THR A 99 -7.78 -3.32 -2.47
N GLN A 100 -7.50 -2.21 -3.17
CA GLN A 100 -6.68 -2.23 -4.39
C GLN A 100 -5.25 -2.66 -4.11
N VAL A 101 -4.61 -2.13 -3.06
CA VAL A 101 -3.24 -2.52 -2.72
C VAL A 101 -3.15 -3.94 -2.13
N THR A 102 -4.20 -4.44 -1.45
CA THR A 102 -4.22 -5.85 -1.02
C THR A 102 -4.42 -6.81 -2.20
N ALA A 103 -5.24 -6.43 -3.19
CA ALA A 103 -5.36 -7.19 -4.45
C ALA A 103 -4.02 -7.25 -5.20
N LEU A 104 -3.31 -6.11 -5.28
CA LEU A 104 -1.97 -6.05 -5.85
C LEU A 104 -0.99 -6.97 -5.12
N ALA A 105 -0.98 -6.91 -3.79
CA ALA A 105 -0.09 -7.74 -2.97
C ALA A 105 -0.39 -9.23 -3.14
N HIS A 106 -1.66 -9.59 -3.27
CA HIS A 106 -2.08 -10.96 -3.55
C HIS A 106 -1.63 -11.40 -4.95
N TRP A 107 -1.88 -10.60 -5.97
CA TRP A 107 -1.47 -10.87 -7.34
C TRP A 107 0.06 -11.05 -7.46
N LEU A 108 0.83 -10.15 -6.87
CA LEU A 108 2.30 -10.20 -6.90
C LEU A 108 2.87 -11.47 -6.26
N ARG A 109 2.26 -11.99 -5.19
CA ARG A 109 2.71 -13.25 -4.56
C ARG A 109 2.68 -14.45 -5.51
N HIS A 110 1.83 -14.41 -6.53
CA HIS A 110 1.68 -15.48 -7.52
C HIS A 110 2.53 -15.26 -8.77
N GLN A 111 3.32 -14.17 -8.83
CA GLN A 111 4.24 -13.95 -9.95
C GLN A 111 5.56 -14.71 -9.76
N PRO A 112 6.24 -15.12 -10.84
CA PRO A 112 7.47 -15.91 -10.76
C PRO A 112 8.63 -15.24 -10.02
N SER A 113 8.71 -13.91 -10.03
CA SER A 113 9.80 -13.15 -9.42
C SER A 113 9.31 -11.87 -8.73
N PRO A 114 8.43 -11.97 -7.72
CA PRO A 114 7.80 -10.79 -7.13
C PRO A 114 8.80 -9.88 -6.39
N ARG A 115 9.86 -10.44 -5.82
CA ARG A 115 10.82 -9.69 -4.98
C ARG A 115 11.75 -8.75 -5.76
N SER A 116 11.92 -8.96 -7.04
CA SER A 116 12.72 -8.07 -7.92
C SER A 116 11.88 -6.95 -8.54
N ALA A 117 10.58 -6.96 -8.37
CA ALA A 117 9.70 -5.95 -8.93
C ALA A 117 9.85 -4.61 -8.19
N ARG A 118 9.92 -3.53 -8.98
CA ARG A 118 9.69 -2.16 -8.49
C ARG A 118 8.30 -1.75 -8.93
N VAL A 119 7.51 -1.28 -7.98
CA VAL A 119 6.12 -0.89 -8.21
C VAL A 119 5.99 0.62 -8.19
N TRP A 120 5.45 1.18 -9.25
CA TRP A 120 5.18 2.61 -9.41
C TRP A 120 3.68 2.83 -9.39
N ILE A 121 3.19 3.54 -8.38
CA ILE A 121 1.76 3.80 -8.20
C ILE A 121 1.34 5.04 -8.96
N ALA A 122 0.50 4.83 -9.97
CA ALA A 122 -0.14 5.90 -10.74
C ALA A 122 -1.58 6.13 -10.23
N THR A 123 -1.81 7.32 -9.68
CA THR A 123 -3.09 7.75 -9.15
C THR A 123 -3.18 9.27 -9.22
N ASP A 124 -4.28 9.89 -8.80
CA ASP A 124 -4.39 11.34 -8.79
C ASP A 124 -3.37 11.97 -7.82
N PRO A 125 -2.81 13.14 -8.12
CA PRO A 125 -1.71 13.74 -7.35
C PRO A 125 -2.02 13.92 -5.86
N ASP A 126 -3.25 14.27 -5.51
CA ASP A 126 -3.70 14.42 -4.12
C ASP A 126 -3.81 13.07 -3.38
N HIS A 127 -4.08 11.97 -4.09
CA HIS A 127 -4.15 10.62 -3.55
C HIS A 127 -2.80 9.89 -3.50
N THR A 128 -1.80 10.36 -4.24
CA THR A 128 -0.52 9.66 -4.44
C THR A 128 0.20 9.38 -3.13
N ALA A 129 0.31 10.36 -2.24
CA ALA A 129 1.01 10.18 -0.97
C ALA A 129 0.40 9.04 -0.14
N ARG A 130 -0.93 9.01 0.00
CA ARG A 130 -1.64 7.96 0.74
C ARG A 130 -1.50 6.60 0.05
N ALA A 131 -1.71 6.54 -1.25
CA ALA A 131 -1.64 5.29 -2.00
C ALA A 131 -0.26 4.64 -1.93
N VAL A 132 0.81 5.44 -2.04
CA VAL A 132 2.20 4.95 -1.92
C VAL A 132 2.49 4.42 -0.52
N VAL A 133 2.08 5.13 0.54
CA VAL A 133 2.27 4.64 1.92
C VAL A 133 1.53 3.32 2.14
N LEU A 134 0.28 3.23 1.71
CA LEU A 134 -0.52 2.01 1.84
C LEU A 134 0.10 0.86 1.03
N ALA A 135 0.56 1.12 -0.18
CA ALA A 135 1.24 0.11 -0.99
C ALA A 135 2.56 -0.34 -0.35
N ARG A 136 3.35 0.57 0.24
CA ARG A 136 4.56 0.22 1.00
C ARG A 136 4.26 -0.67 2.21
N ILE A 137 3.18 -0.39 2.95
CA ILE A 137 2.74 -1.25 4.04
C ILE A 137 2.40 -2.64 3.51
N ALA A 138 1.57 -2.73 2.46
CA ALA A 138 1.11 -4.01 1.94
C ALA A 138 2.22 -4.85 1.27
N LEU A 139 3.18 -4.21 0.59
CA LEU A 139 4.19 -4.87 -0.23
C LEU A 139 5.57 -4.94 0.44
N GLY A 140 5.84 -4.06 1.40
CA GLY A 140 7.15 -3.98 2.05
C GLY A 140 7.57 -5.26 2.76
N SER A 141 6.62 -5.98 3.34
CA SER A 141 6.86 -7.31 3.95
C SER A 141 7.29 -8.37 2.93
N GLN A 142 7.04 -8.14 1.64
CA GLN A 142 7.45 -9.00 0.53
C GLN A 142 8.79 -8.58 -0.10
N GLY A 143 9.43 -7.52 0.43
CA GLY A 143 10.68 -6.98 -0.11
C GLY A 143 10.50 -6.15 -1.38
N ILE A 144 9.27 -5.83 -1.77
CA ILE A 144 8.94 -5.07 -2.98
C ILE A 144 9.10 -3.58 -2.72
N ARG A 145 9.82 -2.89 -3.60
CA ARG A 145 10.02 -1.44 -3.51
C ARG A 145 8.87 -0.70 -4.19
N VAL A 146 8.35 0.34 -3.53
CA VAL A 146 7.20 1.12 -4.04
C VAL A 146 7.54 2.60 -4.10
N GLY A 147 7.27 3.21 -5.24
CA GLY A 147 7.40 4.64 -5.49
C GLY A 147 6.15 5.25 -6.16
N PRO A 148 6.04 6.57 -6.16
CA PRO A 148 5.00 7.27 -6.92
C PRO A 148 5.39 7.32 -8.41
N ALA A 149 4.40 7.17 -9.29
CA ALA A 149 4.58 7.38 -10.73
C ALA A 149 4.60 8.87 -11.09
N ASP A 150 4.08 9.74 -10.20
CA ASP A 150 4.08 11.19 -10.35
C ASP A 150 4.23 11.87 -8.98
N TRP A 151 4.58 13.16 -8.97
CA TRP A 151 4.79 13.90 -7.74
C TRP A 151 3.49 14.05 -6.94
N PRO A 152 3.50 13.71 -5.63
CA PRO A 152 2.32 13.84 -4.81
C PRO A 152 2.04 15.30 -4.45
N THR A 153 0.77 15.69 -4.53
CA THR A 153 0.28 16.94 -3.97
C THR A 153 -0.39 16.67 -2.63
N PRO A 154 0.16 17.12 -1.50
CA PRO A 154 -0.40 16.83 -0.18
C PRO A 154 -1.83 17.37 -0.01
N SER A 155 -2.75 16.53 0.42
CA SER A 155 -4.12 16.89 0.76
C SER A 155 -4.41 16.62 2.24
N SER A 156 -5.07 17.55 2.93
CA SER A 156 -5.46 17.36 4.33
C SER A 156 -6.54 16.27 4.49
N ALA A 157 -7.42 16.11 3.51
CA ALA A 157 -8.45 15.09 3.50
C ALA A 157 -7.82 13.69 3.38
N GLU A 158 -6.85 13.53 2.51
CA GLU A 158 -6.14 12.26 2.33
C GLU A 158 -5.27 11.88 3.54
N ARG A 159 -4.65 12.85 4.20
CA ARG A 159 -3.91 12.61 5.45
C ARG A 159 -4.81 12.06 6.56
N ARG A 160 -6.06 12.56 6.68
CA ARG A 160 -7.02 12.05 7.68
C ARG A 160 -7.45 10.60 7.42
N ARG A 161 -7.49 10.18 6.15
CA ARG A 161 -7.84 8.81 5.75
C ARG A 161 -6.68 7.83 5.86
N LEU A 162 -5.45 8.32 5.94
CA LEU A 162 -4.26 7.47 5.95
C LEU A 162 -4.23 6.53 7.16
N LEU A 163 -4.46 7.04 8.37
CA LEU A 163 -4.35 6.24 9.59
C LEU A 163 -5.35 5.06 9.63
N PRO A 164 -6.67 5.27 9.41
CA PRO A 164 -7.61 4.14 9.42
C PRO A 164 -7.31 3.11 8.32
N ASP A 165 -6.91 3.53 7.14
CA ASP A 165 -6.56 2.59 6.07
C ASP A 165 -5.27 1.84 6.36
N ALA A 166 -4.28 2.49 6.94
CA ALA A 166 -3.04 1.86 7.34
C ALA A 166 -3.28 0.83 8.45
N LEU A 167 -4.14 1.11 9.45
CA LEU A 167 -4.57 0.14 10.46
C LEU A 167 -5.23 -1.08 9.81
N ARG A 168 -6.13 -0.87 8.85
CA ARG A 168 -6.77 -1.96 8.10
C ARG A 168 -5.73 -2.86 7.40
N LEU A 169 -4.70 -2.26 6.78
CA LEU A 169 -3.64 -3.02 6.11
C LEU A 169 -2.74 -3.78 7.07
N THR A 170 -2.43 -3.21 8.24
CA THR A 170 -1.66 -3.91 9.27
C THR A 170 -2.42 -5.13 9.80
N LEU A 171 -3.71 -4.96 10.05
CA LEU A 171 -4.57 -6.08 10.42
C LEU A 171 -4.68 -7.12 9.32
N TRP A 172 -4.75 -6.68 8.06
CA TRP A 172 -4.73 -7.59 6.93
C TRP A 172 -3.42 -8.39 6.83
N GLN A 173 -2.28 -7.78 7.07
CA GLN A 173 -1.00 -8.49 7.09
C GLN A 173 -0.96 -9.58 8.17
N ALA A 174 -1.53 -9.30 9.35
CA ALA A 174 -1.56 -10.23 10.47
C ALA A 174 -2.61 -11.34 10.32
N THR A 175 -3.76 -11.04 9.69
CA THR A 175 -4.94 -11.91 9.71
C THR A 175 -5.40 -12.39 8.33
N GLY A 176 -4.84 -11.83 7.25
CA GLY A 176 -5.32 -12.03 5.88
C GLY A 176 -6.66 -11.32 5.58
N SER A 177 -7.24 -10.59 6.54
CA SER A 177 -8.53 -9.93 6.42
C SER A 177 -8.42 -8.41 6.55
N THR A 178 -8.99 -7.65 5.60
CA THR A 178 -9.01 -6.18 5.64
C THR A 178 -9.96 -5.59 6.69
N VAL A 179 -10.50 -6.42 7.59
CA VAL A 179 -11.51 -6.03 8.62
C VAL A 179 -12.76 -5.35 8.04
N ALA A 180 -12.89 -5.32 6.72
CA ALA A 180 -14.04 -4.74 6.04
C ALA A 180 -15.36 -5.39 6.49
N ARG A 181 -15.29 -6.66 6.93
CA ARG A 181 -16.42 -7.41 7.50
C ARG A 181 -16.96 -6.81 8.81
N LEU A 182 -16.18 -6.02 9.55
CA LEU A 182 -16.64 -5.35 10.76
C LEU A 182 -17.54 -4.14 10.47
N PHE A 183 -17.54 -3.66 9.22
CA PHE A 183 -18.36 -2.53 8.79
C PHE A 183 -19.23 -2.91 7.59
N PRO A 184 -20.17 -3.85 7.75
CA PRO A 184 -20.90 -4.44 6.63
C PRO A 184 -21.68 -3.42 5.80
N GLY A 185 -22.26 -2.40 6.42
CA GLY A 185 -23.01 -1.35 5.71
C GLY A 185 -22.14 -0.44 4.85
N ALA A 186 -20.92 -0.11 5.29
CA ALA A 186 -19.97 0.66 4.49
C ALA A 186 -19.41 -0.19 3.33
N LEU A 187 -19.16 -1.46 3.60
CA LEU A 187 -18.70 -2.42 2.61
C LEU A 187 -19.76 -2.65 1.51
N ALA A 188 -21.02 -2.85 1.92
CA ALA A 188 -22.13 -3.07 0.99
C ALA A 188 -22.31 -1.88 0.04
N ARG A 189 -22.29 -0.62 0.57
CA ARG A 189 -22.34 0.57 -0.29
C ARG A 189 -21.22 0.60 -1.32
N LYS A 190 -19.98 0.40 -0.89
CA LYS A 190 -18.81 0.42 -1.79
C LYS A 190 -18.88 -0.69 -2.85
N ARG A 191 -19.36 -1.88 -2.47
CA ARG A 191 -19.59 -2.97 -3.42
C ARG A 191 -20.67 -2.62 -4.44
N ALA A 192 -21.79 -2.08 -3.98
CA ALA A 192 -22.86 -1.64 -4.87
C ALA A 192 -22.38 -0.57 -5.87
N ASP A 193 -21.57 0.40 -5.41
CA ASP A 193 -20.95 1.41 -6.27
C ASP A 193 -20.02 0.76 -7.32
N CYS A 194 -19.39 -0.35 -6.99
CA CYS A 194 -18.51 -1.12 -7.88
C CYS A 194 -19.24 -2.21 -8.71
N GLY A 195 -20.52 -2.47 -8.47
CA GLY A 195 -21.28 -3.48 -9.19
C GLY A 195 -20.97 -4.93 -8.78
N VAL A 196 -20.53 -5.13 -7.52
CA VAL A 196 -20.18 -6.44 -6.92
C VAL A 196 -20.85 -6.63 -5.57
#